data_9840be4ad17930651566f4c63fa698d4
#
_entry.id   9840be4ad17930651566f4c63fa698d4
#
_cell.length_a   1.000
_cell.length_b   1.000
_cell.length_c   1.000
_cell.angle_alpha   90.00
_cell.angle_beta   90.00
_cell.angle_gamma   90.00
#
_symmetry.space_group_name_H-M   'P 1'
#
loop_
_entity.id
_entity.type
_entity.pdbx_description
1 polymer ?
#
loop_
_entity_poly.entity_id
_entity_poly.type
_entity_poly.pdbx_seq_one_letter_code
_entity_poly.pdbx_strand_id
1 'polypeptide(L)'
;MEPILAPNPNRFVIFPIQYHDIWNMYKKAEASFWTVEEVDISKDINDWNKLTPDEKYFIKHVLAFFAASDGIVNENLAERFCTEVQITEARCFYGFQMAIENIHSEMYSLLIDTYVKDSNEKNYLFNAIETMPCVKKKADWAQKWIHDSAXXXXXXXXXXXXXGXFXXGSFASIXXXXXXXXXXXXXXXXXXXXXDEGLHXXXXXXXXKHXXXXXXXXXXXXXXXXXXXXXXXXXXXXXXXXXXXXXXXXXXXXXXXXXXXXXXXXXXXXXXXXXXXXXXXXXXXXXXXXXXXXXXXXXXXXXXXXXXXXXXXXXXXDF
;
A
#
# COMPACT_ATOMS: atom_id res chain seq x y z
N MET A 1 -6.08 -9.21 -29.66
CA MET A 1 -6.72 -8.42 -28.59
C MET A 1 -6.73 -9.25 -27.32
N GLU A 2 -6.38 -8.65 -26.19
CA GLU A 2 -6.35 -9.35 -24.91
C GLU A 2 -7.78 -9.75 -24.52
N PRO A 3 -8.01 -11.00 -24.11
CA PRO A 3 -9.38 -11.48 -23.78
C PRO A 3 -10.07 -10.63 -22.70
N ILE A 4 -9.34 -10.20 -21.66
CA ILE A 4 -9.95 -9.44 -20.58
C ILE A 4 -10.29 -7.99 -20.98
N LEU A 5 -9.72 -7.50 -22.09
CA LEU A 5 -9.96 -6.15 -22.61
C LEU A 5 -10.91 -6.17 -23.82
N ALA A 6 -11.26 -7.36 -24.31
CA ALA A 6 -12.13 -7.49 -25.48
C ALA A 6 -13.57 -7.08 -25.11
N PRO A 7 -14.29 -6.44 -26.04
CA PRO A 7 -15.69 -6.09 -25.78
C PRO A 7 -16.49 -7.30 -25.31
N ASN A 8 -17.25 -7.12 -24.25
CA ASN A 8 -18.04 -8.19 -23.63
C ASN A 8 -19.52 -7.91 -23.82
N PRO A 9 -20.19 -8.61 -24.77
CA PRO A 9 -21.62 -8.39 -24.99
C PRO A 9 -22.48 -8.82 -23.80
N ASN A 10 -21.94 -9.70 -22.91
CA ASN A 10 -22.67 -10.19 -21.76
C ASN A 10 -22.36 -9.41 -20.48
N ARG A 11 -21.74 -8.24 -20.59
CA ARG A 11 -21.23 -7.47 -19.44
C ARG A 11 -22.31 -6.99 -18.46
N PHE A 12 -23.58 -7.04 -18.84
CA PHE A 12 -24.68 -6.57 -18.00
C PHE A 12 -25.18 -7.62 -17.01
N VAL A 13 -24.72 -8.87 -17.16
CA VAL A 13 -25.15 -9.99 -16.30
C VAL A 13 -23.92 -10.70 -15.73
N ILE A 14 -23.92 -10.94 -14.42
CA ILE A 14 -22.76 -11.51 -13.74
C ILE A 14 -22.56 -12.99 -14.10
N PHE A 15 -23.64 -13.76 -14.11
CA PHE A 15 -23.55 -15.20 -14.36
C PHE A 15 -23.77 -15.53 -15.84
N PRO A 16 -23.16 -16.60 -16.35
CA PRO A 16 -22.30 -17.56 -15.61
C PRO A 16 -20.91 -17.00 -15.37
N ILE A 17 -20.30 -17.41 -14.25
CA ILE A 17 -18.94 -17.02 -13.90
C ILE A 17 -17.97 -17.75 -14.87
N GLN A 18 -17.07 -16.98 -15.50
CA GLN A 18 -16.08 -17.51 -16.42
C GLN A 18 -14.65 -17.48 -15.82
N TYR A 19 -14.36 -16.46 -15.01
CA TYR A 19 -13.05 -16.28 -14.38
C TYR A 19 -13.18 -16.56 -12.88
N HIS A 20 -13.21 -17.87 -12.53
CA HIS A 20 -13.48 -18.31 -11.15
C HIS A 20 -12.44 -17.83 -10.16
N ASP A 21 -11.17 -17.72 -10.57
CA ASP A 21 -10.11 -17.20 -9.69
C ASP A 21 -10.33 -15.74 -9.34
N ILE A 22 -10.70 -14.91 -10.32
CA ILE A 22 -11.00 -13.47 -10.10
C ILE A 22 -12.27 -13.35 -9.24
N TRP A 23 -13.30 -14.15 -9.54
CA TRP A 23 -14.53 -14.15 -8.75
C TRP A 23 -14.26 -14.52 -7.30
N ASN A 24 -13.41 -15.53 -7.05
CA ASN A 24 -13.03 -15.94 -5.70
C ASN A 24 -12.30 -14.81 -4.96
N MET A 25 -11.46 -14.03 -5.66
CA MET A 25 -10.79 -12.87 -5.07
C MET A 25 -11.82 -11.81 -4.64
N TYR A 26 -12.82 -11.55 -5.50
CA TYR A 26 -13.91 -10.63 -5.16
C TYR A 26 -14.64 -11.12 -3.90
N LYS A 27 -14.97 -12.41 -3.83
CA LYS A 27 -15.68 -12.97 -2.66
C LYS A 27 -14.83 -12.91 -1.38
N LYS A 28 -13.50 -13.07 -1.50
CA LYS A 28 -12.59 -12.90 -0.36
C LYS A 28 -12.58 -11.45 0.13
N ALA A 29 -12.51 -10.51 -0.81
CA ALA A 29 -12.54 -9.08 -0.47
C ALA A 29 -13.86 -8.72 0.22
N GLU A 30 -14.97 -9.19 -0.34
CA GLU A 30 -16.31 -8.98 0.22
C GLU A 30 -16.41 -9.53 1.64
N ALA A 31 -15.81 -10.71 1.90
CA ALA A 31 -15.85 -11.38 3.21
C ALA A 31 -15.02 -10.64 4.27
N SER A 32 -14.09 -9.78 3.86
CA SER A 32 -13.26 -8.99 4.79
C SER A 32 -13.76 -7.56 5.00
N PHE A 33 -14.97 -7.25 4.54
CA PHE A 33 -15.57 -5.91 4.63
C PHE A 33 -15.64 -5.42 6.08
N TRP A 34 -15.33 -4.15 6.27
CA TRP A 34 -15.43 -3.48 7.58
C TRP A 34 -15.77 -2.00 7.34
N THR A 35 -16.17 -1.30 8.40
CA THR A 35 -16.47 0.13 8.34
C THR A 35 -15.75 0.87 9.46
N VAL A 36 -15.60 2.19 9.29
CA VAL A 36 -14.87 3.02 10.26
C VAL A 36 -15.51 2.97 11.65
N GLU A 37 -16.81 2.76 11.74
CA GLU A 37 -17.53 2.70 13.01
C GLU A 37 -17.12 1.50 13.87
N GLU A 38 -16.48 0.50 13.28
CA GLU A 38 -16.00 -0.67 14.03
C GLU A 38 -14.73 -0.38 14.83
N VAL A 39 -14.07 0.76 14.55
CA VAL A 39 -12.78 1.11 15.18
C VAL A 39 -12.99 2.35 16.08
N ASP A 40 -12.84 2.17 17.39
CA ASP A 40 -13.01 3.27 18.36
C ASP A 40 -11.67 4.00 18.55
N ILE A 41 -11.43 5.01 17.72
CA ILE A 41 -10.19 5.81 17.72
C ILE A 41 -9.99 6.52 19.07
N SER A 42 -11.07 6.86 19.79
CA SER A 42 -10.98 7.61 21.05
C SER A 42 -10.13 6.89 22.10
N LYS A 43 -10.04 5.57 22.03
CA LYS A 43 -9.24 4.78 22.97
C LYS A 43 -7.73 5.02 22.83
N ASP A 44 -7.28 5.53 21.70
CA ASP A 44 -5.86 5.80 21.44
C ASP A 44 -5.41 7.20 21.89
N ILE A 45 -6.33 8.08 22.31
CA ILE A 45 -6.01 9.49 22.64
C ILE A 45 -4.94 9.56 23.75
N ASN A 46 -5.09 8.75 24.79
CA ASN A 46 -4.12 8.75 25.90
C ASN A 46 -2.72 8.34 25.44
N ASP A 47 -2.65 7.35 24.58
CA ASP A 47 -1.34 6.91 24.02
C ASP A 47 -0.77 7.95 23.08
N TRP A 48 -1.63 8.54 22.23
CA TRP A 48 -1.22 9.65 21.35
C TRP A 48 -0.56 10.77 22.15
N ASN A 49 -1.18 11.15 23.30
CA ASN A 49 -0.67 12.25 24.13
C ASN A 49 0.69 11.94 24.74
N LYS A 50 1.06 10.67 24.90
CA LYS A 50 2.36 10.26 25.46
C LYS A 50 3.49 10.27 24.43
N LEU A 51 3.16 10.29 23.14
CA LEU A 51 4.15 10.27 22.06
C LEU A 51 4.98 11.56 22.07
N THR A 52 6.25 11.44 21.68
CA THR A 52 7.13 12.59 21.51
C THR A 52 6.67 13.43 20.30
N PRO A 53 7.06 14.72 20.24
CA PRO A 53 6.75 15.54 19.08
C PRO A 53 7.23 14.94 17.76
N ASP A 54 8.39 14.29 17.73
CA ASP A 54 8.94 13.68 16.52
C ASP A 54 8.10 12.49 16.07
N GLU A 55 7.65 11.66 17.03
CA GLU A 55 6.75 10.53 16.73
C GLU A 55 5.43 11.02 16.16
N LYS A 56 4.85 12.05 16.79
CA LYS A 56 3.59 12.66 16.30
C LYS A 56 3.77 13.23 14.90
N TYR A 57 4.87 13.94 14.66
CA TYR A 57 5.19 14.51 13.35
C TYR A 57 5.23 13.41 12.29
N PHE A 58 5.96 12.35 12.57
CA PHE A 58 6.11 11.23 11.65
C PHE A 58 4.75 10.60 11.30
N ILE A 59 3.95 10.27 12.33
CA ILE A 59 2.65 9.61 12.14
C ILE A 59 1.71 10.51 11.34
N LYS A 60 1.64 11.80 11.69
CA LYS A 60 0.76 12.75 10.99
C LYS A 60 1.08 12.81 9.49
N HIS A 61 2.36 12.81 9.13
CA HIS A 61 2.78 12.91 7.73
C HIS A 61 2.52 11.62 6.96
N VAL A 62 2.65 10.45 7.61
CA VAL A 62 2.30 9.17 6.99
C VAL A 62 0.78 9.10 6.76
N LEU A 63 -0.03 9.51 7.74
CA LEU A 63 -1.49 9.54 7.60
C LEU A 63 -1.92 10.49 6.48
N ALA A 64 -1.27 11.66 6.37
CA ALA A 64 -1.55 12.62 5.31
C ALA A 64 -1.24 12.03 3.92
N PHE A 65 -0.15 11.26 3.82
CA PHE A 65 0.18 10.56 2.59
C PHE A 65 -0.89 9.53 2.23
N PHE A 66 -1.32 8.72 3.19
CA PHE A 66 -2.36 7.70 2.95
C PHE A 66 -3.66 8.36 2.48
N ALA A 67 -4.10 9.41 3.18
CA ALA A 67 -5.34 10.11 2.83
C ALA A 67 -5.31 10.64 1.39
N ALA A 68 -4.13 11.08 0.93
CA ALA A 68 -3.97 11.59 -0.44
C ALA A 68 -3.89 10.46 -1.46
N SER A 69 -3.18 9.37 -1.13
CA SER A 69 -2.89 8.29 -2.08
C SER A 69 -4.14 7.50 -2.47
N ASP A 70 -5.06 7.28 -1.53
CA ASP A 70 -6.27 6.49 -1.80
C ASP A 70 -7.18 7.19 -2.82
N GLY A 71 -7.22 8.53 -2.79
CA GLY A 71 -7.93 9.29 -3.80
C GLY A 71 -7.36 9.09 -5.21
N ILE A 72 -6.02 9.04 -5.30
CA ILE A 72 -5.34 8.80 -6.58
C ILE A 72 -5.60 7.36 -7.06
N VAL A 73 -5.57 6.39 -6.15
CA VAL A 73 -5.90 4.98 -6.47
C VAL A 73 -7.33 4.90 -7.01
N ASN A 74 -8.29 5.54 -6.34
CA ASN A 74 -9.69 5.54 -6.78
C ASN A 74 -9.86 6.17 -8.16
N GLU A 75 -9.16 7.27 -8.43
CA GLU A 75 -9.19 7.90 -9.76
C GLU A 75 -8.69 6.92 -10.84
N ASN A 76 -7.59 6.23 -10.57
CA ASN A 76 -7.03 5.24 -11.50
C ASN A 76 -8.02 4.09 -11.75
N LEU A 77 -8.63 3.58 -10.68
CA LEU A 77 -9.63 2.51 -10.79
C LEU A 77 -10.80 2.94 -11.68
N ALA A 78 -11.34 4.13 -11.42
CA ALA A 78 -12.50 4.65 -12.14
C ALA A 78 -12.18 4.96 -13.61
N GLU A 79 -11.06 5.67 -13.87
CA GLU A 79 -10.73 6.14 -15.21
C GLU A 79 -10.18 5.04 -16.12
N ARG A 80 -9.39 4.13 -15.56
CA ARG A 80 -8.65 3.15 -16.37
C ARG A 80 -9.18 1.74 -16.19
N PHE A 81 -9.09 1.18 -14.99
CA PHE A 81 -9.35 -0.25 -14.80
C PHE A 81 -10.81 -0.62 -15.03
N CYS A 82 -11.76 0.15 -14.47
CA CYS A 82 -13.19 -0.12 -14.66
C CYS A 82 -13.64 0.12 -16.10
N THR A 83 -12.91 0.98 -16.83
CA THR A 83 -13.22 1.30 -18.22
C THR A 83 -12.62 0.29 -19.19
N GLU A 84 -11.35 -0.07 -18.97
CA GLU A 84 -10.59 -0.90 -19.93
C GLU A 84 -10.84 -2.40 -19.75
N VAL A 85 -11.00 -2.88 -18.50
CA VAL A 85 -11.23 -4.31 -18.24
C VAL A 85 -12.72 -4.63 -18.41
N GLN A 86 -13.03 -5.54 -19.34
CA GLN A 86 -14.40 -5.76 -19.78
C GLN A 86 -15.07 -6.98 -19.14
N ILE A 87 -14.32 -7.80 -18.38
CA ILE A 87 -14.90 -8.98 -17.75
C ILE A 87 -15.64 -8.60 -16.47
N THR A 88 -16.79 -9.19 -16.27
CA THR A 88 -17.74 -8.83 -15.20
C THR A 88 -17.14 -9.09 -13.81
N GLU A 89 -16.43 -10.22 -13.65
CA GLU A 89 -15.81 -10.61 -12.39
C GLU A 89 -14.80 -9.56 -11.90
N ALA A 90 -13.99 -9.02 -12.82
CA ALA A 90 -13.01 -8.00 -12.48
C ALA A 90 -13.71 -6.67 -12.13
N ARG A 91 -14.77 -6.34 -12.85
CA ARG A 91 -15.54 -5.12 -12.56
C ARG A 91 -16.18 -5.17 -11.18
N CYS A 92 -16.67 -6.35 -10.76
CA CYS A 92 -17.19 -6.54 -9.40
C CYS A 92 -16.08 -6.28 -8.37
N PHE A 93 -14.88 -6.83 -8.61
CA PHE A 93 -13.75 -6.63 -7.71
C PHE A 93 -13.37 -5.13 -7.61
N TYR A 94 -13.20 -4.46 -8.76
CA TYR A 94 -12.79 -3.05 -8.77
C TYR A 94 -13.85 -2.16 -8.13
N GLY A 95 -15.13 -2.45 -8.36
CA GLY A 95 -16.21 -1.70 -7.71
C GLY A 95 -16.15 -1.82 -6.19
N PHE A 96 -15.91 -3.03 -5.69
CA PHE A 96 -15.76 -3.27 -4.26
C PHE A 96 -14.47 -2.61 -3.74
N GLN A 97 -13.37 -2.69 -4.48
CA GLN A 97 -12.11 -2.04 -4.10
C GLN A 97 -12.33 -0.54 -3.92
N MET A 98 -13.02 0.12 -4.87
CA MET A 98 -13.30 1.57 -4.75
C MET A 98 -14.09 1.89 -3.47
N ALA A 99 -15.04 1.02 -3.10
CA ALA A 99 -15.80 1.21 -1.85
C ALA A 99 -14.90 1.11 -0.63
N ILE A 100 -13.99 0.13 -0.60
CA ILE A 100 -13.06 -0.06 0.52
C ILE A 100 -12.03 1.07 0.58
N GLU A 101 -11.54 1.54 -0.58
CA GLU A 101 -10.61 2.70 -0.61
C GLU A 101 -11.28 3.96 -0.04
N ASN A 102 -12.58 4.12 -0.24
CA ASN A 102 -13.33 5.22 0.38
C ASN A 102 -13.34 5.09 1.90
N ILE A 103 -13.52 3.86 2.40
CA ILE A 103 -13.49 3.59 3.85
C ILE A 103 -12.09 3.86 4.42
N HIS A 104 -11.03 3.44 3.70
CA HIS A 104 -9.64 3.74 4.09
C HIS A 104 -9.43 5.25 4.18
N SER A 105 -9.82 5.98 3.14
CA SER A 105 -9.66 7.44 3.07
C SER A 105 -10.40 8.13 4.22
N GLU A 106 -11.63 7.69 4.51
CA GLU A 106 -12.41 8.19 5.64
C GLU A 106 -11.68 7.93 6.96
N MET A 107 -11.16 6.72 7.16
CA MET A 107 -10.44 6.36 8.38
C MET A 107 -9.20 7.23 8.59
N TYR A 108 -8.38 7.43 7.55
CA TYR A 108 -7.18 8.27 7.66
C TYR A 108 -7.56 9.73 7.98
N SER A 109 -8.63 10.22 7.36
CA SER A 109 -9.12 11.58 7.62
C SER A 109 -9.61 11.72 9.06
N LEU A 110 -10.34 10.73 9.58
CA LEU A 110 -10.81 10.72 10.97
C LEU A 110 -9.64 10.66 11.95
N LEU A 111 -8.59 9.91 11.64
CA LEU A 111 -7.39 9.84 12.49
C LEU A 111 -6.72 11.21 12.57
N ILE A 112 -6.55 11.89 11.43
CA ILE A 112 -5.96 13.24 11.39
C ILE A 112 -6.86 14.21 12.18
N ASP A 113 -8.15 14.18 11.95
CA ASP A 113 -9.10 15.09 12.62
C ASP A 113 -9.12 14.88 14.13
N THR A 114 -8.96 13.62 14.56
CA THR A 114 -8.98 13.26 15.99
C THR A 114 -7.69 13.65 16.69
N TYR A 115 -6.53 13.39 16.06
CA TYR A 115 -5.23 13.60 16.69
C TYR A 115 -4.74 15.05 16.59
N VAL A 116 -5.08 15.76 15.51
CA VAL A 116 -4.60 17.12 15.25
C VAL A 116 -5.72 18.09 15.59
N LYS A 117 -5.44 19.02 16.52
CA LYS A 117 -6.44 19.99 16.98
C LYS A 117 -6.32 21.34 16.32
N ASP A 118 -5.10 21.72 15.88
CA ASP A 118 -4.87 22.98 15.21
C ASP A 118 -5.42 22.96 13.77
N SER A 119 -6.30 23.89 13.44
CA SER A 119 -6.96 23.92 12.13
C SER A 119 -5.99 24.21 10.99
N ASN A 120 -4.94 25.01 11.23
CA ASN A 120 -3.93 25.30 10.21
C ASN A 120 -3.12 24.05 9.90
N GLU A 121 -2.76 23.29 10.94
CA GLU A 121 -2.05 22.02 10.77
C GLU A 121 -2.92 21.01 10.04
N LYS A 122 -4.21 20.92 10.38
CA LYS A 122 -5.15 20.05 9.66
C LYS A 122 -5.18 20.39 8.17
N ASN A 123 -5.31 21.67 7.85
CA ASN A 123 -5.34 22.11 6.44
C ASN A 123 -4.05 21.75 5.72
N TYR A 124 -2.90 21.92 6.38
CA TYR A 124 -1.60 21.54 5.83
C TYR A 124 -1.58 20.03 5.51
N LEU A 125 -2.04 19.21 6.44
CA LEU A 125 -2.02 17.74 6.27
C LEU A 125 -3.03 17.27 5.22
N PHE A 126 -4.25 17.84 5.22
CA PHE A 126 -5.28 17.46 4.24
C PHE A 126 -4.94 17.89 2.81
N ASN A 127 -4.02 18.85 2.66
CA ASN A 127 -3.56 19.31 1.36
C ASN A 127 -2.15 18.82 1.05
N ALA A 128 -1.80 17.60 1.50
CA ALA A 128 -0.45 17.05 1.44
C ALA A 128 0.14 17.03 0.03
N ILE A 129 -0.68 16.82 -0.99
CA ILE A 129 -0.22 16.82 -2.38
C ILE A 129 0.41 18.19 -2.74
N GLU A 130 -0.15 19.28 -2.21
CA GLU A 130 0.35 20.63 -2.49
C GLU A 130 1.37 21.10 -1.46
N THR A 131 1.27 20.64 -0.21
CA THR A 131 2.07 21.18 0.91
C THR A 131 3.33 20.37 1.21
N MET A 132 3.37 19.09 0.76
CA MET A 132 4.48 18.18 1.08
C MET A 132 5.17 17.72 -0.21
N PRO A 133 6.40 18.21 -0.50
CA PRO A 133 7.09 17.84 -1.76
C PRO A 133 7.26 16.32 -1.97
N CYS A 134 7.48 15.56 -0.89
CA CYS A 134 7.62 14.10 -1.01
C CYS A 134 6.32 13.43 -1.43
N VAL A 135 5.18 13.91 -0.93
CA VAL A 135 3.85 13.42 -1.32
C VAL A 135 3.55 13.83 -2.77
N LYS A 136 3.85 15.10 -3.10
CA LYS A 136 3.64 15.60 -4.46
C LYS A 136 4.40 14.79 -5.50
N LYS A 137 5.65 14.45 -5.24
CA LYS A 137 6.45 13.65 -6.19
C LYS A 137 5.81 12.29 -6.46
N LYS A 138 5.28 11.63 -5.43
CA LYS A 138 4.59 10.35 -5.58
C LYS A 138 3.28 10.52 -6.35
N ALA A 139 2.53 11.56 -6.03
CA ALA A 139 1.26 11.86 -6.68
C ALA A 139 1.46 12.18 -8.17
N ASP A 140 2.44 13.03 -8.48
CA ASP A 140 2.76 13.39 -9.87
C ASP A 140 3.15 12.15 -10.67
N TRP A 141 3.97 11.28 -10.07
CA TRP A 141 4.37 10.03 -10.71
C TRP A 141 3.15 9.13 -11.00
N ALA A 142 2.27 8.97 -10.03
CA ALA A 142 1.08 8.13 -10.18
C ALA A 142 0.14 8.69 -11.26
N GLN A 143 -0.13 10.00 -11.18
CA GLN A 143 -1.03 10.67 -12.13
C GLN A 143 -0.48 10.65 -13.56
N LYS A 144 0.83 10.75 -13.71
CA LYS A 144 1.45 10.63 -15.04
C LYS A 144 1.04 9.33 -15.72
N TRP A 145 1.08 8.22 -14.97
CA TRP A 145 0.73 6.91 -15.53
C TRP A 145 -0.78 6.74 -15.76
N ILE A 146 -1.60 7.38 -14.94
CA ILE A 146 -3.07 7.34 -15.13
C ILE A 146 -3.43 8.01 -16.47
N HIS A 147 -2.84 9.18 -16.73
CA HIS A 147 -3.17 9.97 -17.90
C HIS A 147 -2.36 9.59 -19.15
N ASP A 148 -1.33 8.76 -19.02
CA ASP A 148 -0.52 8.33 -20.17
C ASP A 148 -1.33 7.34 -21.02
N SER A 149 -1.21 7.44 -22.31
CA SER A 149 -1.86 6.57 -23.29
C SER A 149 -1.22 5.16 -23.36
N ALA A 150 -0.25 4.90 -22.51
CA ALA A 150 0.42 3.58 -22.46
C ALA A 150 -0.58 2.47 -22.17
N UNK A 151 -0.24 1.48 -22.75
CA UNK A 151 -1.06 0.29 -22.64
C UNK A 151 -1.45 -0.13 -21.27
N UNK A 152 -2.46 -0.73 -21.24
CA UNK A 152 -3.05 -1.16 -20.01
C UNK A 152 -2.20 -2.09 -19.25
N UNK A 153 -1.45 -2.73 -19.86
CA UNK A 153 -0.60 -3.69 -19.25
C UNK A 153 0.43 -3.00 -18.41
N UNK A 154 0.89 -1.94 -18.89
CA UNK A 154 1.85 -1.15 -18.19
C UNK A 154 1.17 -0.43 -17.02
N UNK A 155 0.00 -0.13 -17.26
CA UNK A 155 -0.79 0.49 -16.23
C UNK A 155 -1.09 -0.43 -15.09
N UNK A 156 -1.31 -1.58 -15.37
CA UNK A 156 -1.57 -2.60 -14.39
C UNK A 156 -0.36 -2.86 -13.56
N UNK A 157 0.69 -2.74 -14.17
CA UNK A 157 1.93 -2.95 -13.49
C UNK A 157 2.25 -1.72 -12.64
N UNK A 158 1.96 -0.72 -13.16
CA UNK A 158 2.15 0.51 -12.46
C UNK A 158 1.19 0.67 -11.27
N UNK A 159 0.06 0.24 -11.46
CA UNK A 159 -0.92 0.23 -10.42
C UNK A 159 -0.62 -0.76 -9.35
N UNK A 160 -0.12 -1.71 -9.69
CA UNK A 160 0.31 -2.74 -8.81
C UNK A 160 1.53 -2.28 -8.07
N UNK A 161 2.33 -1.57 -8.70
CA UNK A 161 3.52 -1.05 -8.14
C UNK A 161 3.23 0.17 -7.27
N UNK A 162 2.38 0.82 -7.70
CA UNK A 162 2.01 1.96 -6.93
C UNK A 162 1.31 1.61 -5.66
N UNK A 163 0.49 0.86 -5.85
CA UNK A 163 -0.28 0.41 -4.72
C UNK A 163 0.49 -0.45 -3.78
N GLY A 164 1.19 -1.30 -4.23
CA GLY A 164 2.01 -2.19 -3.43
C GLY A 164 3.22 -1.52 -2.81
N UNK A 165 3.75 -0.93 -3.66
CA UNK A 165 5.02 -0.41 -3.24
C UNK A 165 4.91 0.76 -2.30
N PHE A 166 4.20 1.77 -2.63
CA PHE A 166 4.12 2.97 -1.79
C PHE A 166 3.36 2.69 -0.47
N UNK A 167 2.35 2.01 -0.54
CA UNK A 167 1.53 1.72 0.62
C UNK A 167 2.15 0.70 1.55
N UNK A 168 2.79 -0.23 1.07
CA UNK A 168 3.38 -1.26 1.85
C UNK A 168 4.53 -0.75 2.66
N GLY A 169 5.40 0.16 2.04
CA GLY A 169 6.53 0.74 2.79
C GLY A 169 6.09 1.64 3.94
N SER A 170 5.07 2.40 3.70
CA SER A 170 4.56 3.33 4.74
C SER A 170 3.86 2.58 5.87
N PHE A 171 3.11 1.51 5.56
CA PHE A 171 2.52 0.64 6.60
C PHE A 171 3.61 0.00 7.47
N ALA A 172 4.70 -0.47 6.86
CA ALA A 172 5.82 -1.05 7.59
C ALA A 172 6.41 -0.04 8.59
N SER A 173 6.47 1.20 8.23
CA SER A 173 7.03 2.26 9.10
C SER A 173 6.11 2.52 10.31
N ILE A 174 4.83 2.44 10.18
CA ILE A 174 3.88 2.57 11.29
C ILE A 174 3.86 1.29 12.16
N UNK A 175 4.03 0.31 11.68
CA UNK A 175 4.14 -0.96 12.35
C UNK A 175 5.23 -0.92 13.36
N UNK A 176 6.19 -0.06 13.06
CA UNK A 176 7.27 0.08 13.98
C UNK A 176 6.84 0.93 15.17
N UNK A 177 6.00 1.81 14.95
CA UNK A 177 5.41 2.61 15.98
C UNK A 177 4.42 1.81 16.81
N UNK A 178 3.90 0.90 16.33
CA UNK A 178 2.96 0.01 16.95
C UNK A 178 3.65 -0.92 17.96
N UNK A 179 4.76 -1.04 17.72
CA UNK A 179 5.57 -1.87 18.56
C UNK A 179 5.78 -1.23 19.91
N UNK A 180 5.57 -0.02 19.88
CA UNK A 180 5.73 0.67 21.11
C UNK A 180 4.48 0.54 22.02
N UNK A 181 3.64 -0.15 21.48
CA UNK A 181 2.53 -0.55 22.25
C UNK A 181 1.46 0.52 22.36
N UNK A 182 1.83 1.44 21.82
CA UNK A 182 0.93 2.51 21.81
C UNK A 182 -0.05 2.29 20.68
N UNK A 183 -0.81 2.81 20.45
CA UNK A 183 -1.74 2.87 19.36
C UNK A 183 -2.35 1.53 18.94
N UNK A 184 -2.90 0.94 19.91
CA UNK A 184 -3.51 -0.32 19.67
C UNK A 184 -4.59 -0.30 18.65
N UNK A 185 -5.27 0.78 18.50
CA UNK A 185 -6.29 0.90 17.54
C UNK A 185 -5.76 1.19 16.16
N UNK A 186 -4.76 1.86 16.21
CA UNK A 186 -4.02 2.17 15.00
C UNK A 186 -3.46 0.91 14.45
N UNK A 187 -3.03 0.18 15.32
CA UNK A 187 -2.50 -1.11 14.92
C UNK A 187 -3.57 -2.06 14.42
N UNK A 188 -4.64 -1.96 14.95
CA UNK A 188 -5.72 -2.76 14.49
C UNK A 188 -6.24 -2.31 13.17
N UNK A 189 -6.22 -1.11 12.93
CA UNK A 189 -6.61 -0.49 11.70
C UNK A 189 -5.55 -0.71 10.65
N UNK A 190 -4.38 -0.67 11.04
CA UNK A 190 -3.29 -0.93 10.15
C UNK A 190 -3.25 -2.39 9.76
N UNK A 191 -3.72 -3.14 10.61
CA UNK A 191 -3.80 -4.54 10.25
C UNK A 191 -4.96 -4.83 9.33
N UNK A 192 -6.03 -4.20 9.47
CA UNK A 192 -7.11 -4.37 8.60
C UNK A 192 -6.89 -3.76 7.25
N UNK A 193 -6.19 -2.76 7.15
CA UNK A 193 -5.80 -2.11 5.94
C UNK A 193 -4.71 -2.88 5.22
N UNK A 194 -3.96 -3.52 5.90
CA UNK A 194 -2.95 -4.35 5.32
C UNK A 194 -3.52 -5.66 4.79
N UNK A 195 -4.55 -6.03 5.30
CA UNK A 195 -5.25 -7.18 4.81
C UNK A 195 -6.03 -6.89 3.52
N ASP A 196 -6.34 -5.28 3.36
CA ASP A 196 -7.11 -5.10 2.16
C ASP A 196 -6.19 -4.87 0.96
N GLU A 197 -5.23 -4.10 1.22
CA GLU A 197 -4.21 -3.81 0.22
C GLU A 197 -3.52 -5.10 -0.29
N GLY A 198 -3.34 -6.05 0.58
CA GLY A 198 -2.79 -7.36 0.19
C GLY A 198 -3.69 -8.07 -0.84
N LEU A 199 -4.96 -8.01 -0.63
CA LEU A 199 -5.94 -8.57 -1.61
C LEU A 199 -5.94 -7.74 -2.91
N HIS A 200 -5.87 -6.45 -2.80
CA HIS A 200 -5.74 -5.59 -3.99
C HIS A 200 -4.49 -5.90 -4.80
N UNK A 201 -3.51 -6.07 -4.15
CA UNK A 201 -2.25 -6.36 -4.77
C UNK A 201 -2.25 -7.74 -5.37
N UNK A 202 -2.96 -8.61 -4.70
CA UNK A 202 -3.08 -9.95 -5.24
C UNK A 202 -4.03 -9.99 -6.42
N UNK A 203 -4.98 -9.07 -6.58
CA UNK A 203 -5.82 -8.97 -7.70
C UNK A 203 -5.14 -8.41 -8.88
N UNK A 204 -4.13 -7.59 -8.67
CA UNK A 204 -3.31 -7.04 -9.73
C UNK A 204 -2.39 -8.10 -10.31
N UNK A 205 -2.01 -8.87 -9.44
CA UNK A 205 -1.17 -9.97 -9.88
C UNK A 205 -1.97 -11.00 -10.67
N UNK A 206 -3.22 -11.24 -10.30
CA UNK A 206 -4.05 -12.15 -11.00
C UNK A 206 -4.55 -11.59 -12.29
N UNK A 207 -4.60 -10.36 -12.50
CA UNK A 207 -4.94 -9.74 -13.73
C UNK A 207 -3.83 -9.72 -14.73
N UNK A 208 -2.69 -9.70 -14.25
CA UNK A 208 -1.51 -9.84 -15.06
C UNK A 208 -1.35 -11.25 -15.58
N LYS A 209 -1.80 -12.20 -14.81
CA LYS A 209 -1.77 -13.64 -15.21
C LYS A 209 -2.72 -13.89 -16.40
N HIS A 210 -3.82 -13.26 -16.41
CA HIS A 210 -4.79 -13.37 -17.53
C HIS A 210 -4.44 -12.52 -18.75
N UNK A 211 -3.55 -11.82 -18.72
CA UNK A 211 -3.02 -11.07 -19.83
C UNK A 211 -2.11 -11.97 -20.59
N UNK A 212 -2.50 -12.69 -21.21
CA UNK A 212 -1.83 -13.79 -21.93
C UNK A 212 -1.16 -13.37 -23.18
N UNK A 213 -1.54 -12.53 -23.85
CA UNK A 213 -1.08 -12.10 -25.10
C UNK A 213 -0.07 -11.01 -24.98
N UNK A 214 -0.15 -10.43 -24.13
CA UNK A 214 0.67 -9.30 -23.97
C UNK A 214 2.02 -9.64 -23.44
N UNK A 215 2.06 -10.62 -23.22
CA UNK A 215 3.26 -11.00 -22.61
C UNK A 215 4.45 -10.93 -23.46
N UNK A 216 4.46 -10.17 -24.23
CA UNK A 216 5.65 -10.00 -24.96
C UNK A 216 6.72 -9.64 -24.02
N UNK A 217 7.65 -10.23 -24.11
CA UNK A 217 8.78 -10.19 -23.26
C UNK A 217 9.39 -8.82 -23.23
N UNK A 218 9.28 -8.25 -24.23
CA UNK A 218 9.81 -6.94 -24.36
C UNK A 218 9.08 -5.91 -23.53
N UNK A 219 8.00 -6.13 -23.46
CA UNK A 219 7.17 -5.26 -22.69
C UNK A 219 7.35 -5.49 -21.22
N UNK A 220 7.56 -6.55 -20.95
CA UNK A 220 7.75 -6.93 -19.58
C UNK A 220 9.08 -6.40 -19.09
N UNK A 221 9.93 -6.47 -19.88
CA UNK A 221 11.23 -5.97 -19.56
C UNK A 221 11.23 -4.46 -19.39
N UNK A 222 10.59 -3.99 -20.12
CA UNK A 222 10.44 -2.56 -20.06
C UNK A 222 9.67 -2.10 -18.86
N UNK A 223 8.81 -2.85 -18.59
CA UNK A 223 8.01 -2.59 -17.44
C UNK A 223 8.76 -2.88 -16.16
N UNK A 224 9.44 -3.75 -16.24
CA UNK A 224 10.25 -4.16 -15.12
C UNK A 224 11.32 -3.11 -14.86
N UNK A 225 11.76 -2.68 -15.83
CA UNK A 225 12.75 -1.65 -15.73
C UNK A 225 12.13 -0.34 -15.21
N UNK A 226 11.09 -0.25 -15.61
CA UNK A 226 10.35 0.90 -15.16
C UNK A 226 9.92 0.78 -13.73
N UNK A 227 9.61 -0.32 -13.44
CA UNK A 227 9.22 -0.62 -12.10
C UNK A 227 10.40 -0.56 -11.17
N UNK A 228 11.37 -0.99 -11.64
CA UNK A 228 12.58 -0.98 -10.91
C UNK A 228 13.06 0.44 -10.70
N UNK A 229 12.90 1.07 -11.63
CA UNK A 229 13.25 2.46 -11.54
C UNK A 229 12.32 3.24 -10.62
N UNK A 230 11.25 2.83 -10.70
CA UNK A 230 10.25 3.41 -9.87
C UNK A 230 10.37 2.97 -8.44
N UNK A 231 10.68 1.89 -8.31
CA UNK A 231 10.87 1.35 -7.01
C UNK A 231 12.08 1.98 -6.36
N UNK A 232 12.95 2.16 -7.12
CA UNK A 232 14.14 2.79 -6.65
C UNK A 232 13.86 4.25 -6.30
N UNK A 233 13.16 4.70 -7.04
CA UNK A 233 12.74 6.05 -6.80
C UNK A 233 11.81 6.17 -5.61
N UNK A 234 11.10 5.24 -5.52
CA UNK A 234 10.18 5.19 -4.41
C UNK A 234 10.86 4.91 -3.10
N UNK A 235 11.70 4.18 -3.22
CA UNK A 235 12.47 3.80 -2.08
C UNK A 235 13.27 5.01 -1.61
N UNK A 236 13.71 5.61 -2.51
CA UNK A 236 14.44 6.80 -2.23
C UNK A 236 13.54 7.91 -1.68
N UNK A 237 12.54 7.87 -2.18
CA UNK A 237 11.54 8.81 -1.75
C UNK A 237 10.96 8.47 -0.41
N UNK A 238 10.83 7.31 -0.21
CA UNK A 238 10.37 6.83 1.06
C UNK A 238 11.42 7.03 2.10
N UNK A 239 12.46 6.81 1.68
CA UNK A 239 13.59 6.96 2.53
C UNK A 239 13.82 8.42 2.86
N UNK A 240 13.69 9.07 1.93
CA UNK A 240 13.82 10.48 2.08
C UNK A 240 12.75 11.08 2.99
N UNK A 241 11.75 10.56 2.86
CA UNK A 241 10.65 10.97 3.70
C UNK A 241 10.79 10.45 5.11
N UNK A 242 11.23 9.43 5.18
CA UNK A 242 11.44 8.80 6.43
C UNK A 242 12.65 9.43 7.11
N UNK A 243 13.52 9.68 6.35
CA UNK A 243 14.72 10.25 6.85
C UNK A 243 14.49 11.70 7.29
N UNK A 244 13.79 12.15 6.63
CA UNK A 244 13.41 13.50 6.95
C UNK A 244 12.60 13.59 8.20
N UNK A 245 11.86 12.71 8.36
CA UNK A 245 11.02 12.65 9.52
C UNK A 245 11.70 11.93 10.66
N UNK A 246 12.47 11.26 10.34
CA UNK A 246 13.03 10.43 11.34
C UNK A 246 14.30 11.01 11.88
N UNK A 247 14.54 12.03 11.72
CA UNK A 247 15.69 12.71 12.25
C UNK A 247 16.00 12.36 13.67
N UNK A 248 15.39 11.89 14.27
CA UNK A 248 15.62 11.50 15.63
C UNK A 248 16.21 10.12 15.71
N UNK A 249 16.75 9.91 16.59
CA UNK A 249 17.49 8.74 16.89
C UNK A 249 16.68 7.47 16.93
N UNK A 250 15.59 7.53 17.21
CA UNK A 250 14.74 6.40 17.24
C UNK A 250 14.34 5.94 15.89
N UNK A 251 14.50 6.77 15.20
CA UNK A 251 14.13 6.51 13.86
C UNK A 251 15.21 5.78 13.07
N UNK A 252 16.22 5.81 13.52
CA UNK A 252 17.32 5.16 12.84
C UNK A 252 17.08 3.67 12.67
N UNK A 253 16.55 3.15 13.55
CA UNK A 253 16.15 1.77 13.46
C UNK A 253 14.94 1.58 12.54
N UNK A 254 14.21 2.52 12.60
CA UNK A 254 13.05 2.43 11.76
C UNK A 254 13.38 2.67 10.33
N UNK A 255 14.21 3.39 10.19
CA UNK A 255 14.71 3.74 8.88
C UNK A 255 15.43 2.57 8.25
N UNK A 256 16.00 1.97 9.05
CA UNK A 256 16.68 0.82 8.54
C UNK A 256 15.71 -0.28 8.21
N UNK A 257 14.85 -0.33 8.99
CA UNK A 257 13.80 -1.28 8.76
C UNK A 257 12.90 -0.90 7.58
N UNK A 258 12.77 0.30 7.46
CA UNK A 258 12.01 0.77 6.34
C UNK A 258 12.77 0.61 5.06
N UNK A 259 13.87 0.74 5.20
CA UNK A 259 14.74 0.60 4.05
C UNK A 259 14.83 -0.87 3.67
N UNK A 260 14.83 -1.55 4.62
CA UNK A 260 14.84 -2.96 4.36
C UNK A 260 13.50 -3.46 3.84
N UNK A 261 12.60 -2.91 4.38
CA UNK A 261 11.31 -3.27 3.91
C UNK A 261 11.03 -2.78 2.51
N UNK A 262 11.50 -1.76 2.26
CA UNK A 262 11.38 -1.19 0.95
C UNK A 262 12.22 -1.96 -0.04
N UNK A 263 13.17 -2.36 0.44
CA UNK A 263 14.01 -3.14 -0.40
C UNK A 263 13.40 -4.52 -0.60
N UNK A 264 12.85 -4.91 0.39
CA UNK A 264 12.19 -6.17 0.28
C UNK A 264 10.92 -6.08 -0.54
N UNK A 265 10.35 -5.04 -0.40
CA UNK A 265 9.19 -4.84 -1.21
C UNK A 265 9.54 -4.62 -2.65
N UNK A 266 10.50 -4.08 -2.79
CA UNK A 266 11.00 -3.83 -4.11
C UNK A 266 11.48 -5.13 -4.73
N UNK A 267 11.97 -5.81 -3.88
CA UNK A 267 12.41 -7.09 -4.35
C UNK A 267 11.23 -8.01 -4.62
N UNK A 268 10.39 -7.86 -3.82
CA UNK A 268 9.19 -8.62 -4.02
C UNK A 268 8.39 -8.15 -5.23
N UNK A 269 8.42 -6.98 -5.39
CA UNK A 269 7.79 -6.41 -6.55
C UNK A 269 8.57 -6.74 -7.80
N UNK A 270 9.67 -6.77 -7.60
CA UNK A 270 10.53 -7.11 -8.70
C UNK A 270 10.40 -8.61 -8.98
N UNK A 271 10.30 -9.21 -7.97
CA UNK A 271 10.10 -10.62 -8.12
C UNK A 271 8.71 -10.92 -8.66
N UNK A 272 7.93 -10.18 -8.26
CA UNK A 272 6.61 -10.38 -8.80
C UNK A 272 6.50 -10.02 -10.24
N UNK A 273 7.19 -9.18 -10.52
CA UNK A 273 7.28 -8.73 -11.89
C UNK A 273 8.11 -9.70 -12.69
N UNK A 274 8.98 -10.15 -12.09
CA UNK A 274 9.82 -11.11 -12.75
C UNK A 274 9.14 -12.48 -12.75
N UNK A 275 8.54 -12.67 -11.80
CA UNK A 275 7.80 -13.91 -11.74
C UNK A 275 6.62 -13.91 -12.66
N UNK A 276 6.15 -12.91 -12.85
CA UNK A 276 5.11 -12.83 -13.81
C UNK A 276 5.60 -13.18 -15.18
N UNK A 277 6.67 -12.94 -15.20
CA UNK A 277 7.27 -13.20 -16.48
C UNK A 277 7.81 -14.65 -16.55
N UNK A 278 8.23 -14.98 -15.52
CA UNK A 278 8.93 -16.22 -15.63
C UNK A 278 8.02 -17.39 -15.22
N UNK A 279 7.37 -17.30 -14.87
CA UNK A 279 6.63 -18.46 -14.51
C UNK A 279 5.58 -18.16 -13.54
N UNK A 280 4.74 -18.11 -13.93
CA UNK A 280 3.70 -17.77 -13.12
C UNK A 280 3.38 -18.65 -12.00
N UNK A 281 3.93 -19.62 -11.98
CA UNK A 281 3.55 -20.55 -10.97
C UNK A 281 4.22 -20.27 -9.65
N UNK A 282 5.31 -19.81 -9.82
CA UNK A 282 6.07 -19.69 -8.64
C UNK A 282 5.76 -18.38 -7.94
N UNK A 283 5.32 -17.65 -8.61
CA UNK A 283 5.13 -16.34 -8.14
C UNK A 283 4.12 -16.19 -7.03
N UNK A 284 3.32 -16.86 -7.11
CA UNK A 284 2.30 -16.76 -6.09
C UNK A 284 2.74 -17.24 -4.74
N UNK A 285 3.50 -18.03 -4.84
CA UNK A 285 4.02 -18.59 -3.63
C UNK A 285 5.04 -17.65 -3.07
N UNK A 286 5.65 -17.20 -3.95
CA UNK A 286 6.68 -16.31 -3.60
C UNK A 286 6.13 -14.99 -3.06
N UNK A 287 5.20 -14.72 -3.57
CA UNK A 287 4.58 -13.54 -3.09
C UNK A 287 4.07 -13.66 -1.70
N UNK A 288 3.62 -14.64 -1.51
CA UNK A 288 3.09 -14.92 -0.21
C UNK A 288 4.20 -15.10 0.77
N UNK A 289 5.07 -15.62 0.26
CA UNK A 289 6.22 -15.85 1.05
C UNK A 289 6.92 -14.54 1.31
N UNK A 290 6.89 -13.89 0.39
CA UNK A 290 7.53 -12.64 0.49
C UNK A 290 6.80 -11.71 1.44
N UNK A 291 5.72 -11.87 1.32
CA UNK A 291 4.91 -11.14 2.24
C UNK A 291 5.04 -11.68 3.65
N UNK A 292 5.14 -12.73 3.69
CA UNK A 292 5.30 -13.37 4.96
C UNK A 292 6.66 -13.10 5.48
N UNK A 293 7.43 -13.12 4.59
CA UNK A 293 8.77 -12.86 4.92
C UNK A 293 8.93 -11.41 5.32
N UNK A 294 8.30 -10.78 4.68
CA UNK A 294 8.33 -9.40 5.00
C UNK A 294 7.72 -9.13 6.34
N UNK A 295 6.83 -9.78 6.50
CA UNK A 295 6.17 -9.68 7.76
C UNK A 295 6.98 -10.32 8.86
N UNK A 296 7.52 -11.21 8.50
CA UNK A 296 8.36 -11.89 9.43
C UNK A 296 9.59 -11.06 9.69
N UNK A 297 9.99 -10.58 8.72
CA UNK A 297 11.12 -9.75 8.84
C UNK A 297 10.79 -8.49 9.62
N UNK A 298 9.76 -8.19 9.38
CA UNK A 298 9.28 -7.09 10.14
C UNK A 298 9.09 -7.44 11.58
N UNK A 299 8.68 -8.46 11.69
CA UNK A 299 8.45 -8.93 13.02
C UNK A 299 9.73 -9.22 13.68
N UNK A 300 10.50 -9.67 12.96
CA UNK A 300 11.80 -9.96 13.46
C UNK A 300 12.54 -8.68 13.75
N UNK A 301 12.36 -7.91 12.96
CA UNK A 301 12.96 -6.64 13.16
C UNK A 301 12.38 -5.94 14.35
N UNK A 302 11.26 -6.16 14.40
CA UNK A 302 10.56 -5.62 15.51
C UNK A 302 10.95 -6.31 16.79
N UNK A 303 11.12 -7.38 16.68
CA UNK A 303 11.52 -8.13 17.82
C UNK A 303 12.92 -7.77 18.18
N UNK A 304 13.59 -7.62 17.26
CA UNK A 304 14.92 -7.23 17.46
C UNK A 304 14.98 -5.82 18.00
N UNK A 305 14.22 -5.19 17.55
CA UNK A 305 14.13 -3.87 18.04
C UNK A 305 13.65 -3.81 19.45
N UNK A 306 12.83 -4.60 19.64
CA UNK A 306 12.28 -4.67 20.94
C UNK A 306 13.27 -5.23 21.90
N UNK A 307 13.92 -6.02 21.45
CA UNK A 307 14.94 -6.59 22.25
C UNK A 307 16.01 -5.57 22.51
N UNK A 308 16.24 -4.92 21.62
CA UNK A 308 17.20 -3.92 21.78
C UNK A 308 16.71 -2.81 22.68
N UNK A 309 15.62 -2.68 22.53
CA UNK A 309 15.03 -1.72 23.38
C UNK A 309 14.96 -2.18 24.79
N UNK A 310 14.73 -3.22 24.89
CA UNK A 310 14.63 -3.78 26.18
C UNK A 310 15.96 -3.84 26.78
N UNK A 311 16.77 -4.08 26.05
CA UNK A 311 18.09 -4.12 26.51
C UNK A 311 18.59 -2.75 26.89
N UNK A 312 18.18 -1.97 26.22
CA UNK A 312 18.53 -0.65 26.51
C UNK A 312 17.87 -0.13 27.75
N UNK A 313 16.84 -0.61 27.86
CA UNK A 313 16.14 -0.24 29.04
C UNK A 313 16.64 -0.88 30.24
N UNK A 314 17.03 -1.84 30.07
CA UNK A 314 17.59 -2.52 31.18
C UNK A 314 18.90 -1.94 31.59
N UNK A 315 19.45 -1.53 30.80
CA UNK A 315 20.68 -0.95 31.06
C UNK A 315 20.56 0.42 31.70
N UNK A 316 19.61 0.79 31.54
CA UNK A 316 19.37 2.00 32.14
C UNK A 316 18.92 1.93 33.57
N UNK A 317 18.69 1.02 33.85
CA UNK A 317 18.22 0.82 35.17
C UNK A 317 19.31 0.51 36.16
N ASP A 318 20.51 0.39 35.81
CA ASP A 318 21.67 0.06 36.71
C ASP A 318 22.61 1.27 36.96
N PHE A 319 22.25 2.46 36.84
CA PHE A 319 23.04 3.67 37.22
C PHE A 319 22.20 4.65 38.03
#